data_30581376ccc4f74bc4222d77beffa9db
#
_entry.id   30581376ccc4f74bc4222d77beffa9db
#
_cell.length_a   1.000
_cell.length_b   1.000
_cell.length_c   1.000
_cell.angle_alpha   90.00
_cell.angle_beta   90.00
_cell.angle_gamma   90.00
#
_symmetry.space_group_name_H-M   'P 1'
#
loop_
_entity.id
_entity.type
_entity.pdbx_description
1 polymer ?
#
loop_
_entity_poly.entity_id
_entity_poly.type
_entity_poly.pdbx_seq_one_letter_code
_entity_poly.pdbx_strand_id
1 'polypeptide(L)'
;MNREEVLAGQVAVVTGASRGIGLAIARRLGQMGARVSLCARNAANLERAASDLRAAGIQVLALRTDVTRGDEVASLVSETQRTFGPVDILVNNAGIGIFGPFQEQTEADWNAIVDTNLKSVFLASQAVAPEMIRRKTGHIINIASLAGKSTFANGAIYCASKWGLLGLTGCMAEELRAHGIRVSAICPGSVATEFSPHGGKDPSRMLQPEDVAHAVAALVTQAPGSFISEVQMRPTQKP
;
A
#
# COMPACT_ATOMS: atom_id res chain seq x y z
N MET A 1 -5.17 18.61 21.62
CA MET A 1 -5.52 17.98 20.33
C MET A 1 -5.84 16.53 20.61
N ASN A 2 -7.07 16.11 20.34
CA ASN A 2 -7.45 14.71 20.45
C ASN A 2 -6.54 13.89 19.51
N ARG A 3 -5.98 12.79 19.99
CA ARG A 3 -5.14 11.87 19.21
C ARG A 3 -5.85 11.28 17.97
N GLU A 4 -7.14 11.54 17.83
CA GLU A 4 -8.03 10.96 16.82
C GLU A 4 -8.08 11.75 15.49
N GLU A 5 -7.61 12.99 15.42
CA GLU A 5 -7.72 13.83 14.21
C GLU A 5 -6.37 14.38 13.72
N VAL A 6 -5.29 13.67 13.98
CA VAL A 6 -3.93 14.14 13.62
C VAL A 6 -3.70 14.27 12.10
N LEU A 7 -4.56 13.63 11.29
CA LEU A 7 -4.57 13.72 9.82
C LEU A 7 -5.77 14.54 9.29
N ALA A 8 -6.41 15.36 10.14
CA ALA A 8 -7.53 16.18 9.70
C ALA A 8 -7.14 17.06 8.49
N GLY A 9 -7.98 17.03 7.46
CA GLY A 9 -7.74 17.76 6.21
C GLY A 9 -6.81 17.05 5.21
N GLN A 10 -6.07 16.03 5.59
CA GLN A 10 -5.22 15.26 4.66
C GLN A 10 -6.02 14.28 3.80
N VAL A 11 -5.49 14.01 2.63
CA VAL A 11 -6.07 13.08 1.64
C VAL A 11 -5.14 11.88 1.46
N ALA A 12 -5.68 10.68 1.70
CA ALA A 12 -4.96 9.42 1.51
C ALA A 12 -5.55 8.61 0.35
N VAL A 13 -4.70 8.08 -0.52
CA VAL A 13 -5.05 7.06 -1.52
C VAL A 13 -4.48 5.73 -1.07
N VAL A 14 -5.32 4.68 -1.03
CA VAL A 14 -4.89 3.32 -0.67
C VAL A 14 -5.29 2.35 -1.77
N THR A 15 -4.28 1.74 -2.42
CA THR A 15 -4.52 0.76 -3.47
C THR A 15 -4.75 -0.65 -2.90
N GLY A 16 -5.61 -1.45 -3.57
CA GLY A 16 -5.93 -2.81 -3.09
C GLY A 16 -6.69 -2.81 -1.76
N ALA A 17 -7.56 -1.83 -1.53
CA ALA A 17 -8.17 -1.54 -0.24
C ALA A 17 -9.56 -2.18 0.00
N SER A 18 -9.97 -3.16 -0.83
CA SER A 18 -11.26 -3.84 -0.64
C SER A 18 -11.27 -4.89 0.49
N ARG A 19 -10.10 -5.27 1.02
CA ARG A 19 -9.91 -6.27 2.09
C ARG A 19 -8.50 -6.25 2.67
N GLY A 20 -8.27 -7.06 3.71
CA GLY A 20 -6.94 -7.33 4.27
C GLY A 20 -6.19 -6.08 4.70
N ILE A 21 -4.88 -6.04 4.43
CA ILE A 21 -3.98 -4.96 4.84
C ILE A 21 -4.46 -3.60 4.34
N GLY A 22 -4.84 -3.48 3.06
CA GLY A 22 -5.28 -2.21 2.50
C GLY A 22 -6.52 -1.64 3.16
N LEU A 23 -7.52 -2.48 3.50
CA LEU A 23 -8.71 -2.06 4.21
C LEU A 23 -8.39 -1.63 5.65
N ALA A 24 -7.52 -2.38 6.35
CA ALA A 24 -7.08 -2.00 7.70
C ALA A 24 -6.34 -0.66 7.73
N ILE A 25 -5.44 -0.44 6.74
CA ILE A 25 -4.75 0.85 6.57
C ILE A 25 -5.75 1.98 6.31
N ALA A 26 -6.68 1.78 5.36
CA ALA A 26 -7.69 2.77 5.02
C ALA A 26 -8.55 3.15 6.25
N ARG A 27 -9.00 2.15 7.01
CA ARG A 27 -9.72 2.36 8.27
C ARG A 27 -8.91 3.17 9.26
N ARG A 28 -7.65 2.80 9.46
CA ARG A 28 -6.78 3.48 10.42
C ARG A 28 -6.52 4.93 10.05
N LEU A 29 -6.19 5.22 8.80
CA LEU A 29 -5.98 6.60 8.33
C LEU A 29 -7.26 7.44 8.44
N GLY A 30 -8.41 6.85 8.08
CA GLY A 30 -9.71 7.50 8.24
C GLY A 30 -10.06 7.81 9.71
N GLN A 31 -9.82 6.88 10.63
CA GLN A 31 -9.98 7.11 12.08
C GLN A 31 -9.06 8.21 12.63
N MET A 32 -7.95 8.49 11.94
CA MET A 32 -7.04 9.59 12.27
C MET A 32 -7.45 10.93 11.61
N GLY A 33 -8.61 10.97 10.94
CA GLY A 33 -9.19 12.19 10.34
C GLY A 33 -8.89 12.39 8.85
N ALA A 34 -8.17 11.47 8.18
CA ALA A 34 -7.92 11.58 6.75
C ALA A 34 -9.18 11.28 5.93
N ARG A 35 -9.34 11.99 4.80
CA ARG A 35 -10.26 11.60 3.72
C ARG A 35 -9.59 10.51 2.90
N VAL A 36 -10.26 9.39 2.65
CA VAL A 36 -9.62 8.20 2.09
C VAL A 36 -10.21 7.81 0.75
N SER A 37 -9.37 7.75 -0.28
CA SER A 37 -9.72 7.20 -1.57
C SER A 37 -9.26 5.75 -1.65
N LEU A 38 -10.20 4.85 -1.92
CA LEU A 38 -9.97 3.41 -2.02
C LEU A 38 -10.04 2.96 -3.47
N CYS A 39 -9.17 2.04 -3.85
CA CYS A 39 -9.35 1.36 -5.12
C CYS A 39 -9.13 -0.15 -5.06
N ALA A 40 -9.84 -0.87 -5.92
CA ALA A 40 -9.69 -2.30 -6.17
C ALA A 40 -10.38 -2.67 -7.50
N ARG A 41 -10.05 -3.86 -8.03
CA ARG A 41 -10.66 -4.37 -9.28
C ARG A 41 -12.10 -4.86 -9.09
N ASN A 42 -12.40 -5.48 -7.96
CA ASN A 42 -13.73 -6.00 -7.66
C ASN A 42 -14.60 -4.91 -7.06
N ALA A 43 -15.54 -4.39 -7.85
CA ALA A 43 -16.42 -3.28 -7.47
C ALA A 43 -17.33 -3.63 -6.28
N ALA A 44 -17.86 -4.85 -6.21
CA ALA A 44 -18.77 -5.25 -5.13
C ALA A 44 -18.07 -5.31 -3.77
N ASN A 45 -16.86 -5.90 -3.73
CA ASN A 45 -16.06 -5.95 -2.50
C ASN A 45 -15.58 -4.54 -2.10
N LEU A 46 -15.24 -3.70 -3.07
CA LEU A 46 -14.81 -2.34 -2.83
C LEU A 46 -15.93 -1.50 -2.23
N GLU A 47 -17.16 -1.58 -2.78
CA GLU A 47 -18.28 -0.80 -2.27
C GLU A 47 -18.73 -1.28 -0.88
N ARG A 48 -18.66 -2.60 -0.59
CA ARG A 48 -18.90 -3.11 0.77
C ARG A 48 -17.89 -2.49 1.76
N ALA A 49 -16.59 -2.54 1.43
CA ALA A 49 -15.55 -1.95 2.27
C ALA A 49 -15.77 -0.44 2.48
N ALA A 50 -16.14 0.29 1.43
CA ALA A 50 -16.43 1.71 1.50
C ALA A 50 -17.66 2.01 2.37
N SER A 51 -18.71 1.21 2.25
CA SER A 51 -19.94 1.33 3.06
C SER A 51 -19.63 1.15 4.55
N ASP A 52 -18.84 0.12 4.90
CA ASP A 52 -18.42 -0.14 6.28
C ASP A 52 -17.60 1.01 6.87
N LEU A 53 -16.73 1.61 6.07
CA LEU A 53 -15.95 2.75 6.51
C LEU A 53 -16.79 4.03 6.65
N ARG A 54 -17.73 4.27 5.73
CA ARG A 54 -18.68 5.41 5.84
C ARG A 54 -19.59 5.26 7.07
N ALA A 55 -20.04 4.05 7.36
CA ALA A 55 -20.83 3.76 8.57
C ALA A 55 -20.02 4.03 9.85
N ALA A 56 -18.69 3.92 9.80
CA ALA A 56 -17.78 4.31 10.88
C ALA A 56 -17.44 5.81 10.90
N GLY A 57 -18.13 6.65 10.11
CA GLY A 57 -17.93 8.11 10.06
C GLY A 57 -16.75 8.57 9.21
N ILE A 58 -16.12 7.70 8.44
CA ILE A 58 -14.97 8.03 7.60
C ILE A 58 -15.42 8.57 6.24
N GLN A 59 -14.81 9.67 5.79
CA GLN A 59 -15.04 10.19 4.44
C GLN A 59 -14.32 9.32 3.41
N VAL A 60 -15.10 8.63 2.56
CA VAL A 60 -14.56 7.63 1.62
C VAL A 60 -15.04 7.89 0.20
N LEU A 61 -14.07 7.91 -0.73
CA LEU A 61 -14.27 7.79 -2.17
C LEU A 61 -13.83 6.39 -2.61
N ALA A 62 -14.69 5.63 -3.26
CA ALA A 62 -14.37 4.28 -3.75
C ALA A 62 -14.39 4.29 -5.28
N LEU A 63 -13.29 3.91 -5.91
CA LEU A 63 -13.11 3.92 -7.36
C LEU A 63 -12.63 2.55 -7.85
N ARG A 64 -13.46 1.89 -8.69
CA ARG A 64 -13.01 0.67 -9.35
C ARG A 64 -11.80 1.02 -10.23
N THR A 65 -10.67 0.36 -9.99
CA THR A 65 -9.41 0.65 -10.70
C THR A 65 -8.59 -0.63 -10.84
N ASP A 66 -8.14 -0.90 -12.04
CA ASP A 66 -7.06 -1.84 -12.28
C ASP A 66 -5.72 -1.07 -12.23
N VAL A 67 -4.98 -1.28 -11.15
CA VAL A 67 -3.71 -0.57 -10.91
C VAL A 67 -2.60 -0.90 -11.93
N THR A 68 -2.78 -1.92 -12.77
CA THR A 68 -1.84 -2.27 -13.84
C THR A 68 -2.01 -1.38 -15.08
N ARG A 69 -3.09 -0.61 -15.14
CA ARG A 69 -3.46 0.29 -16.23
C ARG A 69 -3.20 1.75 -15.87
N GLY A 70 -2.31 2.39 -16.60
CA GLY A 70 -1.90 3.78 -16.34
C GLY A 70 -3.04 4.79 -16.47
N ASP A 71 -3.95 4.60 -17.42
CA ASP A 71 -5.14 5.43 -17.63
C ASP A 71 -6.12 5.35 -16.45
N GLU A 72 -6.35 4.15 -15.90
CA GLU A 72 -7.20 3.98 -14.72
C GLU A 72 -6.55 4.56 -13.44
N VAL A 73 -5.22 4.44 -13.30
CA VAL A 73 -4.47 5.04 -12.19
C VAL A 73 -4.50 6.57 -12.26
N ALA A 74 -4.31 7.15 -13.45
CA ALA A 74 -4.42 8.59 -13.64
C ALA A 74 -5.82 9.11 -13.30
N SER A 75 -6.86 8.36 -13.70
CA SER A 75 -8.25 8.66 -13.36
C SER A 75 -8.50 8.59 -11.84
N LEU A 76 -7.98 7.57 -11.15
CA LEU A 76 -8.07 7.44 -9.69
C LEU A 76 -7.52 8.71 -8.99
N VAL A 77 -6.34 9.16 -9.40
CA VAL A 77 -5.68 10.31 -8.78
C VAL A 77 -6.46 11.60 -9.09
N SER A 78 -6.86 11.81 -10.35
CA SER A 78 -7.61 13.02 -10.75
C SER A 78 -8.96 13.12 -10.07
N GLU A 79 -9.72 12.02 -9.97
CA GLU A 79 -11.01 12.00 -9.25
C GLU A 79 -10.85 12.20 -7.74
N THR A 80 -9.78 11.66 -7.16
CA THR A 80 -9.43 11.92 -5.75
C THR A 80 -9.16 13.41 -5.53
N GLN A 81 -8.34 14.02 -6.39
CA GLN A 81 -8.01 15.45 -6.31
C GLN A 81 -9.23 16.32 -6.50
N ARG A 82 -10.12 15.98 -7.43
CA ARG A 82 -11.36 16.72 -7.68
C ARG A 82 -12.32 16.67 -6.49
N THR A 83 -12.38 15.52 -5.79
CA THR A 83 -13.35 15.28 -4.71
C THR A 83 -12.83 15.76 -3.35
N PHE A 84 -11.57 15.48 -3.04
CA PHE A 84 -10.99 15.69 -1.72
C PHE A 84 -9.87 16.74 -1.67
N GLY A 85 -9.32 17.11 -2.82
CA GLY A 85 -8.13 17.93 -2.91
C GLY A 85 -6.86 17.09 -3.12
N PRO A 86 -5.69 17.75 -3.08
CA PRO A 86 -4.42 17.11 -3.41
C PRO A 86 -4.09 15.94 -2.49
N VAL A 87 -3.48 14.91 -3.06
CA VAL A 87 -3.08 13.71 -2.31
C VAL A 87 -1.87 14.02 -1.42
N ASP A 88 -2.00 13.76 -0.13
CA ASP A 88 -0.93 13.91 0.87
C ASP A 88 -0.23 12.58 1.17
N ILE A 89 -0.98 11.48 1.14
CA ILE A 89 -0.50 10.15 1.46
C ILE A 89 -0.91 9.18 0.36
N LEU A 90 0.07 8.51 -0.26
CA LEU A 90 -0.17 7.39 -1.16
C LEU A 90 0.29 6.10 -0.50
N VAL A 91 -0.60 5.12 -0.35
CA VAL A 91 -0.24 3.78 0.11
C VAL A 91 -0.40 2.79 -1.05
N ASN A 92 0.72 2.38 -1.61
CA ASN A 92 0.81 1.32 -2.61
C ASN A 92 0.76 -0.04 -1.91
N ASN A 93 -0.45 -0.59 -1.79
CA ASN A 93 -0.69 -1.86 -1.11
C ASN A 93 -1.16 -2.96 -2.07
N ALA A 94 -1.71 -2.62 -3.23
CA ALA A 94 -2.15 -3.62 -4.20
C ALA A 94 -1.01 -4.60 -4.53
N GLY A 95 -1.31 -5.90 -4.47
CA GLY A 95 -0.33 -6.93 -4.74
C GLY A 95 -0.98 -8.30 -4.90
N ILE A 96 -0.28 -9.20 -5.59
CA ILE A 96 -0.66 -10.61 -5.74
C ILE A 96 0.55 -11.51 -5.51
N GLY A 97 0.30 -12.77 -5.16
CA GLY A 97 1.30 -13.83 -5.10
C GLY A 97 0.83 -15.03 -5.91
N ILE A 98 1.66 -15.49 -6.83
CA ILE A 98 1.52 -16.75 -7.54
C ILE A 98 2.77 -17.56 -7.18
N PHE A 99 2.57 -18.70 -6.56
CA PHE A 99 3.62 -19.53 -6.00
C PHE A 99 3.63 -20.90 -6.64
N GLY A 100 4.80 -21.42 -6.98
CA GLY A 100 4.99 -22.72 -7.59
C GLY A 100 6.45 -22.98 -7.96
N PRO A 101 6.80 -24.23 -8.36
CA PRO A 101 8.14 -24.57 -8.82
C PRO A 101 8.56 -23.64 -9.97
N PHE A 102 9.83 -23.21 -9.96
CA PHE A 102 10.33 -22.23 -10.94
C PHE A 102 10.10 -22.66 -12.41
N GLN A 103 10.33 -23.93 -12.72
CA GLN A 103 10.17 -24.47 -14.07
C GLN A 103 8.72 -24.59 -14.54
N GLU A 104 7.75 -24.40 -13.64
CA GLU A 104 6.30 -24.46 -13.95
C GLU A 104 5.69 -23.07 -14.07
N GLN A 105 6.42 -22.02 -13.63
CA GLN A 105 5.93 -20.65 -13.72
C GLN A 105 5.93 -20.16 -15.18
N THR A 106 4.87 -19.48 -15.56
CA THR A 106 4.64 -19.00 -16.93
C THR A 106 4.99 -17.53 -17.09
N GLU A 107 5.14 -17.08 -18.35
CA GLU A 107 5.26 -15.66 -18.68
C GLU A 107 4.02 -14.88 -18.23
N ALA A 108 2.84 -15.47 -18.27
CA ALA A 108 1.61 -14.87 -17.78
C ALA A 108 1.67 -14.60 -16.27
N ASP A 109 2.22 -15.54 -15.49
CA ASP A 109 2.44 -15.35 -14.04
C ASP A 109 3.45 -14.24 -13.77
N TRP A 110 4.54 -14.21 -14.55
CA TRP A 110 5.53 -13.13 -14.49
C TRP A 110 4.86 -11.76 -14.73
N ASN A 111 4.14 -11.61 -15.83
CA ASN A 111 3.49 -10.37 -16.19
C ASN A 111 2.46 -9.95 -15.13
N ALA A 112 1.63 -10.87 -14.66
CA ALA A 112 0.62 -10.59 -13.64
C ALA A 112 1.25 -10.09 -12.33
N ILE A 113 2.31 -10.76 -11.85
CA ILE A 113 3.00 -10.38 -10.60
C ILE A 113 3.75 -9.06 -10.76
N VAL A 114 4.55 -8.89 -11.82
CA VAL A 114 5.38 -7.69 -12.00
C VAL A 114 4.50 -6.47 -12.28
N ASP A 115 3.47 -6.61 -13.12
CA ASP A 115 2.54 -5.51 -13.38
C ASP A 115 1.80 -5.07 -12.11
N THR A 116 1.37 -6.04 -11.29
CA THR A 116 0.62 -5.70 -10.08
C THR A 116 1.52 -5.23 -8.93
N ASN A 117 2.68 -5.88 -8.68
CA ASN A 117 3.47 -5.62 -7.48
C ASN A 117 4.52 -4.52 -7.66
N LEU A 118 4.93 -4.22 -8.89
CA LEU A 118 6.02 -3.30 -9.17
C LEU A 118 5.58 -2.16 -10.11
N LYS A 119 5.09 -2.47 -11.32
CA LYS A 119 4.67 -1.45 -12.28
C LYS A 119 3.54 -0.57 -11.73
N SER A 120 2.57 -1.15 -11.02
CA SER A 120 1.48 -0.38 -10.42
C SER A 120 1.98 0.69 -9.44
N VAL A 121 3.02 0.36 -8.66
CA VAL A 121 3.64 1.29 -7.72
C VAL A 121 4.32 2.45 -8.45
N PHE A 122 5.03 2.15 -9.54
CA PHE A 122 5.59 3.17 -10.42
C PHE A 122 4.51 4.10 -10.95
N LEU A 123 3.43 3.55 -11.53
CA LEU A 123 2.33 4.33 -12.12
C LEU A 123 1.65 5.24 -11.10
N ALA A 124 1.29 4.70 -9.93
CA ALA A 124 0.60 5.48 -8.90
C ALA A 124 1.51 6.56 -8.28
N SER A 125 2.77 6.23 -8.04
CA SER A 125 3.74 7.19 -7.52
C SER A 125 4.02 8.31 -8.51
N GLN A 126 4.17 7.97 -9.80
CA GLN A 126 4.35 8.95 -10.89
C GLN A 126 3.14 9.89 -11.00
N ALA A 127 1.93 9.38 -10.81
CA ALA A 127 0.71 10.18 -10.92
C ALA A 127 0.56 11.22 -9.79
N VAL A 128 1.05 10.94 -8.57
CA VAL A 128 0.94 11.87 -7.44
C VAL A 128 2.16 12.77 -7.26
N ALA A 129 3.34 12.35 -7.71
CA ALA A 129 4.61 13.04 -7.45
C ALA A 129 4.65 14.50 -7.95
N PRO A 130 4.15 14.87 -9.14
CA PRO A 130 4.23 16.24 -9.61
C PRO A 130 3.54 17.24 -8.66
N GLU A 131 2.36 16.89 -8.15
CA GLU A 131 1.62 17.75 -7.23
C GLU A 131 2.27 17.79 -5.84
N MET A 132 2.80 16.67 -5.35
CA MET A 132 3.58 16.63 -4.12
C MET A 132 4.84 17.49 -4.22
N ILE A 133 5.57 17.43 -5.35
CA ILE A 133 6.77 18.25 -5.63
C ILE A 133 6.40 19.74 -5.60
N ARG A 134 5.33 20.12 -6.29
CA ARG A 134 4.86 21.51 -6.34
C ARG A 134 4.53 22.06 -4.93
N ARG A 135 3.93 21.22 -4.08
CA ARG A 135 3.55 21.58 -2.70
C ARG A 135 4.69 21.40 -1.68
N LYS A 136 5.78 20.74 -2.07
CA LYS A 136 6.91 20.36 -1.22
C LYS A 136 6.50 19.54 0.01
N THR A 137 5.50 18.68 -0.16
CA THR A 137 4.98 17.82 0.90
C THR A 137 4.29 16.59 0.31
N GLY A 138 4.42 15.46 1.00
CA GLY A 138 3.78 14.21 0.65
C GLY A 138 4.48 13.02 1.29
N HIS A 139 3.78 11.89 1.36
CA HIS A 139 4.34 10.64 1.83
C HIS A 139 3.84 9.48 0.96
N ILE A 140 4.77 8.81 0.28
CA ILE A 140 4.52 7.58 -0.48
C ILE A 140 4.96 6.40 0.38
N ILE A 141 4.06 5.45 0.64
CA ILE A 141 4.32 4.26 1.46
C ILE A 141 4.07 3.02 0.60
N ASN A 142 5.08 2.20 0.43
CA ASN A 142 5.04 0.99 -0.37
C ASN A 142 4.96 -0.24 0.55
N ILE A 143 3.89 -1.03 0.43
CA ILE A 143 3.76 -2.30 1.15
C ILE A 143 4.54 -3.37 0.38
N ALA A 144 5.79 -3.56 0.80
CA ALA A 144 6.70 -4.54 0.26
C ALA A 144 6.47 -5.94 0.87
N SER A 145 7.52 -6.58 1.34
CA SER A 145 7.49 -7.88 2.04
C SER A 145 8.90 -8.20 2.55
N LEU A 146 9.03 -9.07 3.54
CA LEU A 146 10.29 -9.74 3.84
C LEU A 146 10.82 -10.55 2.65
N ALA A 147 9.97 -10.94 1.70
CA ALA A 147 10.35 -11.53 0.42
C ALA A 147 11.19 -10.60 -0.48
N GLY A 148 11.24 -9.30 -0.20
CA GLY A 148 12.17 -8.35 -0.80
C GLY A 148 13.55 -8.30 -0.11
N LYS A 149 13.75 -9.06 0.97
CA LYS A 149 14.99 -9.15 1.76
C LYS A 149 15.56 -10.57 1.83
N SER A 150 14.73 -11.57 1.63
CA SER A 150 15.10 -12.97 1.64
C SER A 150 14.28 -13.75 0.61
N THR A 151 14.83 -14.84 0.14
CA THR A 151 14.19 -15.70 -0.85
C THR A 151 13.65 -16.97 -0.20
N PHE A 152 12.69 -17.63 -0.85
CA PHE A 152 12.16 -18.93 -0.45
C PHE A 152 11.76 -19.77 -1.69
N ALA A 153 11.72 -21.07 -1.55
CA ALA A 153 11.32 -21.98 -2.63
C ALA A 153 9.89 -21.67 -3.11
N ASN A 154 9.63 -21.84 -4.39
CA ASN A 154 8.36 -21.57 -5.07
C ASN A 154 7.95 -20.07 -5.11
N GLY A 155 8.83 -19.14 -4.71
CA GLY A 155 8.53 -17.73 -4.66
C GLY A 155 9.34 -16.86 -5.64
N ALA A 156 9.91 -17.42 -6.70
CA ALA A 156 10.90 -16.76 -7.54
C ALA A 156 10.41 -15.40 -8.09
N ILE A 157 9.29 -15.37 -8.81
CA ILE A 157 8.76 -14.13 -9.41
C ILE A 157 8.29 -13.15 -8.32
N TYR A 158 7.63 -13.66 -7.28
CA TYR A 158 7.18 -12.83 -6.17
C TYR A 158 8.34 -12.15 -5.46
N CYS A 159 9.40 -12.91 -5.10
CA CYS A 159 10.61 -12.33 -4.52
C CYS A 159 11.24 -11.30 -5.45
N ALA A 160 11.40 -11.60 -6.74
CA ALA A 160 11.95 -10.67 -7.71
C ALA A 160 11.15 -9.35 -7.75
N SER A 161 9.81 -9.43 -7.76
CA SER A 161 8.96 -8.24 -7.74
C SER A 161 9.14 -7.40 -6.46
N LYS A 162 9.29 -8.05 -5.30
CA LYS A 162 9.46 -7.36 -4.01
C LYS A 162 10.89 -6.82 -3.81
N TRP A 163 11.91 -7.47 -4.34
CA TRP A 163 13.26 -6.92 -4.44
C TRP A 163 13.31 -5.70 -5.35
N GLY A 164 12.69 -5.79 -6.54
CA GLY A 164 12.56 -4.65 -7.45
C GLY A 164 11.81 -3.47 -6.82
N LEU A 165 10.75 -3.75 -6.05
CA LEU A 165 9.99 -2.73 -5.33
C LEU A 165 10.84 -1.99 -4.28
N LEU A 166 11.70 -2.69 -3.56
CA LEU A 166 12.60 -2.04 -2.60
C LEU A 166 13.64 -1.17 -3.30
N GLY A 167 14.21 -1.64 -4.43
CA GLY A 167 15.10 -0.85 -5.26
C GLY A 167 14.42 0.43 -5.78
N LEU A 168 13.22 0.29 -6.35
CA LEU A 168 12.41 1.44 -6.81
C LEU A 168 12.12 2.41 -5.66
N THR A 169 11.74 1.90 -4.48
CA THR A 169 11.46 2.71 -3.28
C THR A 169 12.67 3.52 -2.86
N GLY A 170 13.86 2.89 -2.84
CA GLY A 170 15.11 3.56 -2.49
C GLY A 170 15.45 4.70 -3.44
N CYS A 171 15.37 4.47 -4.76
CA CYS A 171 15.62 5.51 -5.76
C CYS A 171 14.63 6.67 -5.63
N MET A 172 13.33 6.36 -5.52
CA MET A 172 12.32 7.40 -5.30
C MET A 172 12.57 8.21 -4.02
N ALA A 173 13.02 7.55 -2.93
CA ALA A 173 13.34 8.24 -1.68
C ALA A 173 14.48 9.23 -1.86
N GLU A 174 15.56 8.85 -2.57
CA GLU A 174 16.70 9.73 -2.83
C GLU A 174 16.33 10.91 -3.74
N GLU A 175 15.54 10.68 -4.78
CA GLU A 175 15.12 11.72 -5.71
C GLU A 175 14.12 12.70 -5.11
N LEU A 176 13.10 12.19 -4.38
CA LEU A 176 11.98 13.00 -3.93
C LEU A 176 12.22 13.72 -2.59
N ARG A 177 13.18 13.27 -1.78
CA ARG A 177 13.52 13.96 -0.51
C ARG A 177 14.03 15.39 -0.70
N ALA A 178 14.67 15.69 -1.83
CA ALA A 178 15.07 17.05 -2.17
C ALA A 178 13.87 18.01 -2.31
N HIS A 179 12.67 17.46 -2.51
CA HIS A 179 11.42 18.17 -2.61
C HIS A 179 10.56 18.10 -1.32
N GLY A 180 11.11 17.59 -0.21
CA GLY A 180 10.39 17.44 1.05
C GLY A 180 9.38 16.27 1.08
N ILE A 181 9.48 15.33 0.14
CA ILE A 181 8.59 14.18 0.04
C ILE A 181 9.27 12.97 0.68
N ARG A 182 8.54 12.24 1.50
CA ARG A 182 8.99 11.00 2.13
C ARG A 182 8.55 9.80 1.30
N VAL A 183 9.44 8.82 1.16
CA VAL A 183 9.11 7.54 0.51
C VAL A 183 9.58 6.41 1.42
N SER A 184 8.66 5.60 1.91
CA SER A 184 8.93 4.54 2.89
C SER A 184 8.49 3.18 2.38
N ALA A 185 9.20 2.12 2.77
CA ALA A 185 8.79 0.75 2.58
C ALA A 185 8.37 0.11 3.91
N ILE A 186 7.29 -0.67 3.91
CA ILE A 186 6.97 -1.60 4.98
C ILE A 186 7.15 -3.02 4.44
N CYS A 187 7.93 -3.83 5.14
CA CYS A 187 8.29 -5.19 4.79
C CYS A 187 7.67 -6.18 5.80
N PRO A 188 6.38 -6.51 5.69
CA PRO A 188 5.77 -7.47 6.59
C PRO A 188 6.24 -8.90 6.30
N GLY A 189 6.29 -9.73 7.34
CA GLY A 189 6.32 -11.17 7.24
C GLY A 189 4.95 -11.75 6.89
N SER A 190 4.64 -12.95 7.41
CA SER A 190 3.32 -13.55 7.21
C SER A 190 2.24 -12.74 7.92
N VAL A 191 1.23 -12.31 7.16
CA VAL A 191 0.04 -11.60 7.65
C VAL A 191 -1.19 -12.46 7.43
N ALA A 192 -2.06 -12.55 8.42
CA ALA A 192 -3.30 -13.34 8.38
C ALA A 192 -4.31 -12.68 7.43
N THR A 193 -4.23 -13.00 6.15
CA THR A 193 -5.11 -12.50 5.08
C THR A 193 -5.39 -13.60 4.07
N GLU A 194 -6.30 -13.37 3.15
CA GLU A 194 -6.58 -14.26 2.01
C GLU A 194 -5.53 -14.18 0.87
N PHE A 195 -4.43 -13.46 1.08
CA PHE A 195 -3.43 -13.22 0.04
C PHE A 195 -2.69 -14.49 -0.39
N SER A 196 -2.40 -15.37 0.56
CA SER A 196 -1.67 -16.61 0.30
C SER A 196 -2.29 -17.74 1.12
N PRO A 197 -2.36 -18.96 0.59
CA PRO A 197 -2.73 -20.14 1.38
C PRO A 197 -1.80 -20.23 2.58
N HIS A 198 -2.37 -20.41 3.78
CA HIS A 198 -1.57 -20.43 5.00
C HIS A 198 -0.67 -21.66 5.14
N GLY A 199 -0.85 -22.71 4.28
CA GLY A 199 0.07 -23.84 4.15
C GLY A 199 0.41 -24.55 5.47
N GLY A 200 -0.58 -24.72 6.37
CA GLY A 200 -0.39 -25.31 7.70
C GLY A 200 0.13 -24.34 8.77
N LYS A 201 0.29 -23.06 8.44
CA LYS A 201 0.64 -22.03 9.42
C LYS A 201 -0.56 -21.67 10.29
N ASP A 202 -0.29 -21.37 11.56
CA ASP A 202 -1.29 -20.91 12.52
C ASP A 202 -1.56 -19.39 12.32
N PRO A 203 -2.77 -18.98 11.86
CA PRO A 203 -3.09 -17.57 11.65
C PRO A 203 -3.00 -16.73 12.93
N SER A 204 -3.19 -17.32 14.10
CA SER A 204 -3.09 -16.61 15.38
C SER A 204 -1.65 -16.18 15.73
N ARG A 205 -0.67 -16.80 15.09
CA ARG A 205 0.76 -16.47 15.22
C ARG A 205 1.28 -15.58 14.10
N MET A 206 0.44 -15.23 13.14
CA MET A 206 0.80 -14.29 12.08
C MET A 206 0.60 -12.85 12.54
N LEU A 207 1.23 -11.90 11.84
CA LEU A 207 0.83 -10.50 11.92
C LEU A 207 -0.64 -10.36 11.51
N GLN A 208 -1.34 -9.44 12.14
CA GLN A 208 -2.68 -9.07 11.70
C GLN A 208 -2.62 -7.86 10.74
N PRO A 209 -3.59 -7.65 9.86
CA PRO A 209 -3.67 -6.46 9.02
C PRO A 209 -3.53 -5.15 9.80
N GLU A 210 -4.05 -5.12 11.01
CA GLU A 210 -4.01 -3.98 11.94
C GLU A 210 -2.59 -3.64 12.40
N ASP A 211 -1.68 -4.62 12.51
CA ASP A 211 -0.29 -4.39 12.86
C ASP A 211 0.41 -3.57 11.75
N VAL A 212 0.12 -3.91 10.47
CA VAL A 212 0.64 -3.16 9.33
C VAL A 212 0.03 -1.75 9.27
N ALA A 213 -1.27 -1.63 9.55
CA ALA A 213 -1.94 -0.34 9.63
C ALA A 213 -1.37 0.54 10.76
N HIS A 214 -0.99 -0.05 11.89
CA HIS A 214 -0.30 0.64 12.98
C HIS A 214 1.08 1.18 12.53
N ALA A 215 1.84 0.39 11.79
CA ALA A 215 3.12 0.83 11.24
C ALA A 215 2.94 2.00 10.26
N VAL A 216 1.93 1.95 9.37
CA VAL A 216 1.59 3.08 8.49
C VAL A 216 1.25 4.32 9.30
N ALA A 217 0.42 4.19 10.35
CA ALA A 217 0.06 5.31 11.22
C ALA A 217 1.30 5.94 11.87
N ALA A 218 2.26 5.15 12.34
CA ALA A 218 3.52 5.64 12.89
C ALA A 218 4.35 6.40 11.84
N LEU A 219 4.38 5.92 10.59
CA LEU A 219 5.10 6.58 9.50
C LEU A 219 4.51 7.96 9.16
N VAL A 220 3.20 8.10 9.11
CA VAL A 220 2.56 9.38 8.72
C VAL A 220 2.56 10.42 9.82
N THR A 221 2.81 10.03 11.07
CA THR A 221 2.83 10.92 12.25
C THR A 221 4.24 11.30 12.71
N GLN A 222 5.26 10.98 11.94
CA GLN A 222 6.64 11.36 12.26
C GLN A 222 6.84 12.88 12.27
N ALA A 223 7.83 13.32 13.04
CA ALA A 223 8.27 14.72 13.02
C ALA A 223 8.69 15.16 11.60
N PRO A 224 8.43 16.42 11.21
CA PRO A 224 8.68 16.88 9.84
C PRO A 224 10.12 16.74 9.35
N GLY A 225 11.09 16.82 10.26
CA GLY A 225 12.53 16.80 9.93
C GLY A 225 13.13 15.41 9.71
N SER A 226 12.34 14.34 9.84
CA SER A 226 12.83 12.98 9.68
C SER A 226 11.80 12.06 9.06
N PHE A 227 12.28 10.96 8.48
CA PHE A 227 11.40 9.86 8.07
C PHE A 227 12.10 8.50 8.25
N ILE A 228 11.31 7.49 8.54
CA ILE A 228 11.74 6.11 8.54
C ILE A 228 11.62 5.60 7.10
N SER A 229 12.74 5.27 6.48
CA SER A 229 12.77 4.81 5.09
C SER A 229 12.28 3.37 4.93
N GLU A 230 12.49 2.53 5.97
CA GLU A 230 12.10 1.11 5.93
C GLU A 230 11.69 0.59 7.30
N VAL A 231 10.61 -0.21 7.32
CA VAL A 231 10.15 -0.95 8.50
C VAL A 231 10.07 -2.44 8.16
N GLN A 232 10.79 -3.27 8.89
CA GLN A 232 10.63 -4.73 8.82
C GLN A 232 9.77 -5.22 9.97
N MET A 233 8.75 -6.03 9.66
CA MET A 233 7.83 -6.56 10.66
C MET A 233 7.84 -8.08 10.64
N ARG A 234 7.91 -8.69 11.81
CA ARG A 234 7.86 -10.14 11.97
C ARG A 234 6.86 -10.50 13.06
N PRO A 235 6.13 -11.62 12.93
CA PRO A 235 5.43 -12.19 14.08
C PRO A 235 6.43 -12.48 15.21
N THR A 236 5.99 -12.32 16.44
CA THR A 236 6.84 -12.64 17.62
C THR A 236 7.10 -14.14 17.75
N GLN A 237 6.23 -14.96 17.18
CA GLN A 237 6.38 -16.42 17.09
C GLN A 237 6.38 -16.82 15.61
N LYS A 238 7.09 -17.90 15.27
CA LYS A 238 6.98 -18.47 13.92
C LYS A 238 5.56 -19.02 13.72
N PRO A 239 4.87 -18.60 12.63
CA PRO A 239 3.55 -19.13 12.32
C PRO A 239 3.59 -20.56 11.79
#